data_6e6ec625e1556903d767269eaa9b7260
#
_entry.id   6e6ec625e1556903d767269eaa9b7260
#
_cell.length_a   1.000
_cell.length_b   1.000
_cell.length_c   1.000
_cell.angle_alpha   90.00
_cell.angle_beta   90.00
_cell.angle_gamma   90.00
#
_symmetry.space_group_name_H-M   'P 1'
#
loop_
_entity.id
_entity.type
_entity.pdbx_description
1 polymer ?
#
loop_
_entity_poly.entity_id
_entity_poly.type
_entity_poly.pdbx_seq_one_letter_code
_entity_poly.pdbx_strand_id
1 'polypeptide(L)'
;NLSPNHLDVHKDMQEYIDAKKNIFLHQNAFGRAVFNADNEITSAFPQEARGDVLLFSRKKPCVRGAWVRDDGWIAVSENGTDTPVLPVSEIRIPGLHNVENYLAAICAVWGTVGVEEIRRVAREFSGVAHRNELVRELHGVRWYNERKGTSPTRTARGTLSLYDQKILLIAGGYDKHLSYKDLGELIPQKVKTLVLMGATAPKIEEAVRSASTYRDGCPVILHAASMEEAVELCQKAAQPGDIVTLSPASASFDLYRNFEERGDHFKRLVQSLS
;
A
#
# COMPACT_ATOMS: atom_id res chain seq x y z
N ASN A 1 -1.61 -11.51 -2.00
CA ASN A 1 -2.74 -10.59 -2.31
C ASN A 1 -2.81 -10.33 -3.80
N LEU A 2 -4.01 -10.39 -4.37
CA LEU A 2 -4.30 -10.00 -5.75
C LEU A 2 -5.43 -8.96 -5.76
N SER A 3 -5.20 -7.89 -6.53
CA SER A 3 -6.18 -6.86 -6.84
C SER A 3 -5.93 -6.37 -8.28
N PRO A 4 -6.91 -5.75 -8.94
CA PRO A 4 -6.75 -5.25 -10.29
C PRO A 4 -5.49 -4.39 -10.45
N ASN A 5 -4.63 -4.79 -11.38
CA ASN A 5 -3.41 -4.08 -11.76
C ASN A 5 -2.91 -4.63 -13.11
N HIS A 6 -2.12 -3.85 -13.85
CA HIS A 6 -1.53 -4.26 -15.13
C HIS A 6 -2.55 -4.71 -16.19
N LEU A 7 -3.78 -4.14 -16.18
CA LEU A 7 -4.81 -4.40 -17.19
C LEU A 7 -4.53 -3.65 -18.51
N ASP A 8 -3.45 -2.89 -18.56
CA ASP A 8 -2.82 -2.32 -19.76
C ASP A 8 -1.93 -3.34 -20.49
N VAL A 9 -1.53 -4.42 -19.81
CA VAL A 9 -0.66 -5.50 -20.33
C VAL A 9 -1.46 -6.79 -20.52
N HIS A 10 -2.31 -7.13 -19.55
CA HIS A 10 -3.15 -8.33 -19.59
C HIS A 10 -4.50 -8.03 -20.20
N LYS A 11 -5.01 -8.98 -20.99
CA LYS A 11 -6.31 -8.90 -21.66
C LYS A 11 -7.45 -8.66 -20.67
N ASP A 12 -7.40 -9.36 -19.55
CA ASP A 12 -8.39 -9.29 -18.49
C ASP A 12 -7.81 -9.73 -17.12
N MET A 13 -8.64 -9.66 -16.09
CA MET A 13 -8.24 -10.04 -14.74
C MET A 13 -7.94 -11.55 -14.64
N GLN A 14 -8.57 -12.40 -15.45
CA GLN A 14 -8.32 -13.84 -15.41
C GLN A 14 -6.92 -14.17 -15.93
N GLU A 15 -6.50 -13.58 -17.05
CA GLU A 15 -5.13 -13.75 -17.56
C GLU A 15 -4.08 -13.29 -16.54
N TYR A 16 -4.35 -12.16 -15.85
CA TYR A 16 -3.46 -11.68 -14.79
C TYR A 16 -3.39 -12.66 -13.60
N ILE A 17 -4.52 -13.25 -13.20
CA ILE A 17 -4.57 -14.31 -12.16
C ILE A 17 -3.76 -15.51 -12.59
N ASP A 18 -3.97 -16.02 -13.81
CA ASP A 18 -3.29 -17.21 -14.33
C ASP A 18 -1.78 -16.99 -14.43
N ALA A 19 -1.36 -15.80 -14.89
CA ALA A 19 0.05 -15.42 -14.87
C ALA A 19 0.66 -15.43 -13.45
N LYS A 20 -0.08 -14.99 -12.44
CA LYS A 20 0.37 -15.02 -11.04
C LYS A 20 0.41 -16.42 -10.44
N LYS A 21 -0.48 -17.32 -10.85
CA LYS A 21 -0.49 -18.73 -10.40
C LYS A 21 0.79 -19.46 -10.78
N ASN A 22 1.49 -19.08 -11.84
CA ASN A 22 2.75 -19.70 -12.23
C ASN A 22 3.81 -19.69 -11.11
N ILE A 23 3.73 -18.78 -10.14
CA ILE A 23 4.64 -18.70 -8.99
C ILE A 23 4.61 -20.03 -8.17
N PHE A 24 3.45 -20.66 -8.05
CA PHE A 24 3.30 -21.86 -7.23
C PHE A 24 2.93 -23.14 -8.03
N LEU A 25 2.34 -23.02 -9.22
CA LEU A 25 1.95 -24.19 -10.02
C LEU A 25 3.15 -25.04 -10.47
N HIS A 26 4.32 -24.41 -10.62
CA HIS A 26 5.57 -25.06 -10.99
C HIS A 26 6.43 -25.48 -9.79
N GLN A 27 5.96 -25.26 -8.56
CA GLN A 27 6.64 -25.77 -7.37
C GLN A 27 6.47 -27.29 -7.26
N ASN A 28 7.49 -27.94 -6.71
CA ASN A 28 7.42 -29.35 -6.34
C ASN A 28 6.82 -29.53 -4.93
N ALA A 29 6.70 -30.78 -4.47
CA ALA A 29 6.14 -31.12 -3.16
C ALA A 29 6.93 -30.54 -1.96
N PHE A 30 8.17 -30.12 -2.16
CA PHE A 30 9.03 -29.52 -1.12
C PHE A 30 8.95 -27.98 -1.09
N GLY A 31 8.32 -27.38 -2.10
CA GLY A 31 8.14 -25.93 -2.15
C GLY A 31 7.09 -25.46 -1.14
N ARG A 32 7.32 -24.31 -0.51
CA ARG A 32 6.35 -23.66 0.37
C ARG A 32 5.57 -22.61 -0.37
N ALA A 33 4.24 -22.64 -0.28
CA ALA A 33 3.34 -21.65 -0.83
C ALA A 33 2.56 -20.98 0.30
N VAL A 34 2.52 -19.62 0.29
CA VAL A 34 1.86 -18.84 1.34
C VAL A 34 0.76 -17.98 0.70
N PHE A 35 -0.49 -18.15 1.16
CA PHE A 35 -1.64 -17.44 0.59
C PHE A 35 -2.39 -16.64 1.62
N ASN A 36 -2.96 -15.51 1.18
CA ASN A 36 -3.85 -14.70 2.00
C ASN A 36 -5.26 -15.30 1.99
N ALA A 37 -5.73 -15.73 3.15
CA ALA A 37 -7.07 -16.29 3.35
C ALA A 37 -8.18 -15.20 3.41
N ASP A 38 -7.80 -13.92 3.54
CA ASP A 38 -8.73 -12.79 3.54
C ASP A 38 -8.99 -12.20 2.14
N ASN A 39 -8.22 -12.62 1.14
CA ASN A 39 -8.36 -12.15 -0.24
C ASN A 39 -9.14 -13.18 -1.06
N GLU A 40 -10.25 -12.77 -1.67
CA GLU A 40 -11.18 -13.66 -2.39
C GLU A 40 -10.50 -14.51 -3.46
N ILE A 41 -9.54 -13.95 -4.19
CA ILE A 41 -8.85 -14.65 -5.27
C ILE A 41 -7.84 -15.64 -4.70
N THR A 42 -6.95 -15.17 -3.81
CA THR A 42 -5.84 -16.01 -3.33
C THR A 42 -6.28 -17.06 -2.31
N SER A 43 -7.46 -16.92 -1.70
CA SER A 43 -8.03 -17.92 -0.79
C SER A 43 -8.42 -19.23 -1.49
N ALA A 44 -8.60 -19.20 -2.81
CA ALA A 44 -8.89 -20.41 -3.62
C ALA A 44 -7.61 -21.15 -4.07
N PHE A 45 -6.44 -20.50 -4.09
CA PHE A 45 -5.19 -21.06 -4.60
C PHE A 45 -4.65 -22.31 -3.87
N PRO A 46 -4.90 -22.51 -2.55
CA PRO A 46 -4.49 -23.71 -1.86
C PRO A 46 -4.89 -25.03 -2.54
N GLN A 47 -6.04 -25.04 -3.24
CA GLN A 47 -6.55 -26.24 -3.91
C GLN A 47 -5.71 -26.66 -5.13
N GLU A 48 -4.94 -25.74 -5.69
CA GLU A 48 -4.10 -25.96 -6.87
C GLU A 48 -2.62 -26.09 -6.52
N ALA A 49 -2.22 -25.77 -5.29
CA ALA A 49 -0.83 -25.83 -4.86
C ALA A 49 -0.42 -27.26 -4.49
N ARG A 50 0.83 -27.64 -4.85
CA ARG A 50 1.35 -29.01 -4.68
C ARG A 50 2.25 -29.19 -3.46
N GLY A 51 2.76 -28.10 -2.93
CA GLY A 51 3.79 -28.11 -1.87
C GLY A 51 3.22 -27.94 -0.47
N ASP A 52 4.08 -27.47 0.42
CA ASP A 52 3.75 -27.10 1.79
C ASP A 52 2.96 -25.79 1.80
N VAL A 53 1.64 -25.87 2.06
CA VAL A 53 0.73 -24.71 2.00
C VAL A 53 0.50 -24.15 3.39
N LEU A 54 0.80 -22.85 3.56
CA LEU A 54 0.42 -22.07 4.73
C LEU A 54 -0.51 -20.92 4.33
N LEU A 55 -1.45 -20.62 5.21
CA LEU A 55 -2.37 -19.50 5.05
C LEU A 55 -1.98 -18.37 6.01
N PHE A 56 -2.29 -17.14 5.64
CA PHE A 56 -2.29 -16.08 6.63
C PHE A 56 -3.61 -15.29 6.58
N SER A 57 -4.01 -14.80 7.73
CA SER A 57 -5.23 -14.00 7.88
C SER A 57 -5.07 -12.96 8.99
N ARG A 58 -5.59 -11.78 8.75
CA ARG A 58 -5.75 -10.76 9.78
C ARG A 58 -7.12 -10.81 10.44
N LYS A 59 -8.09 -11.49 9.83
CA LYS A 59 -9.51 -11.42 10.20
C LYS A 59 -10.05 -12.67 10.88
N LYS A 60 -9.41 -13.82 10.69
CA LYS A 60 -9.92 -15.12 11.15
C LYS A 60 -8.79 -16.10 11.45
N PRO A 61 -9.03 -17.09 12.34
CA PRO A 61 -8.06 -18.15 12.59
C PRO A 61 -7.69 -18.93 11.31
N CYS A 62 -6.45 -19.35 11.22
CA CYS A 62 -5.95 -20.26 10.19
C CYS A 62 -5.76 -21.65 10.80
N VAL A 63 -6.16 -22.71 10.10
CA VAL A 63 -5.90 -24.09 10.54
C VAL A 63 -4.40 -24.39 10.51
N ARG A 64 -3.69 -23.84 9.51
CA ARG A 64 -2.24 -23.94 9.37
C ARG A 64 -1.69 -22.65 8.79
N GLY A 65 -0.91 -21.91 9.58
CA GLY A 65 -0.32 -20.64 9.19
C GLY A 65 -0.48 -19.54 10.23
N ALA A 66 -0.22 -18.31 9.82
CA ALA A 66 -0.16 -17.15 10.72
C ALA A 66 -1.47 -16.33 10.72
N TRP A 67 -1.91 -15.89 11.89
CA TRP A 67 -3.13 -15.08 11.99
C TRP A 67 -3.08 -14.13 13.18
N VAL A 68 -3.92 -13.09 13.16
CA VAL A 68 -4.05 -12.13 14.27
C VAL A 68 -5.18 -12.58 15.17
N ARG A 69 -4.86 -12.86 16.42
CA ARG A 69 -5.80 -13.22 17.48
C ARG A 69 -6.59 -11.99 17.97
N ASP A 70 -7.70 -12.23 18.63
CA ASP A 70 -8.56 -11.17 19.19
C ASP A 70 -7.84 -10.31 20.27
N ASP A 71 -6.83 -10.87 20.95
CA ASP A 71 -5.98 -10.16 21.89
C ASP A 71 -4.87 -9.30 21.22
N GLY A 72 -4.85 -9.24 19.90
CA GLY A 72 -3.88 -8.47 19.12
C GLY A 72 -2.52 -9.15 18.92
N TRP A 73 -2.38 -10.43 19.30
CA TRP A 73 -1.17 -11.21 19.04
C TRP A 73 -1.21 -11.87 17.68
N ILE A 74 -0.08 -11.88 17.01
CA ILE A 74 0.16 -12.79 15.89
C ILE A 74 0.51 -14.17 16.47
N ALA A 75 -0.20 -15.19 16.03
CA ALA A 75 0.08 -16.58 16.34
C ALA A 75 0.24 -17.40 15.04
N VAL A 76 0.98 -18.48 15.12
CA VAL A 76 1.05 -19.52 14.07
C VAL A 76 0.36 -20.75 14.58
N SER A 77 -0.64 -21.20 13.82
CA SER A 77 -1.34 -22.47 14.05
C SER A 77 -0.68 -23.58 13.26
N GLU A 78 -0.38 -24.67 13.92
CA GLU A 78 0.12 -25.90 13.30
C GLU A 78 -0.30 -27.12 14.12
N ASN A 79 -0.88 -28.13 13.47
CA ASN A 79 -1.32 -29.36 14.12
C ASN A 79 -2.24 -29.16 15.34
N GLY A 80 -3.12 -28.16 15.27
CA GLY A 80 -4.07 -27.83 16.35
C GLY A 80 -3.47 -27.07 17.54
N THR A 81 -2.22 -26.63 17.43
CA THR A 81 -1.54 -25.84 18.45
C THR A 81 -1.25 -24.44 17.93
N ASP A 82 -1.58 -23.43 18.73
CA ASP A 82 -1.27 -22.03 18.44
C ASP A 82 -0.02 -21.60 19.19
N THR A 83 1.00 -21.22 18.42
CA THR A 83 2.24 -20.67 18.97
C THR A 83 2.19 -19.15 18.89
N PRO A 84 2.17 -18.40 20.01
CA PRO A 84 2.20 -16.94 19.98
C PRO A 84 3.57 -16.43 19.53
N VAL A 85 3.58 -15.52 18.56
CA VAL A 85 4.81 -14.99 17.97
C VAL A 85 5.13 -13.60 18.52
N LEU A 86 4.30 -12.58 18.26
CA LEU A 86 4.48 -11.22 18.74
C LEU A 86 3.16 -10.45 18.74
N PRO A 87 2.98 -9.44 19.62
CA PRO A 87 1.85 -8.53 19.49
C PRO A 87 1.99 -7.63 18.26
N VAL A 88 0.88 -7.33 17.60
CA VAL A 88 0.85 -6.42 16.43
C VAL A 88 1.44 -5.04 16.76
N SER A 89 1.27 -4.57 18.00
CA SER A 89 1.81 -3.29 18.48
C SER A 89 3.34 -3.20 18.50
N GLU A 90 4.04 -4.33 18.46
CA GLU A 90 5.51 -4.35 18.38
C GLU A 90 6.05 -4.22 16.95
N ILE A 91 5.20 -4.27 15.94
CA ILE A 91 5.61 -4.04 14.55
C ILE A 91 5.89 -2.55 14.37
N ARG A 92 7.17 -2.22 14.19
CA ARG A 92 7.64 -0.84 14.10
C ARG A 92 7.07 -0.07 12.90
N ILE A 93 6.92 -0.74 11.75
CA ILE A 93 6.37 -0.12 10.54
C ILE A 93 4.84 -0.06 10.62
N PRO A 94 4.22 1.13 10.47
CA PRO A 94 2.79 1.30 10.67
C PRO A 94 1.94 0.73 9.52
N GLY A 95 0.68 0.47 9.83
CA GLY A 95 -0.36 0.15 8.86
C GLY A 95 -0.74 -1.33 8.78
N LEU A 96 -2.04 -1.58 8.62
CA LEU A 96 -2.60 -2.94 8.60
C LEU A 96 -2.04 -3.82 7.46
N HIS A 97 -1.70 -3.22 6.33
CA HIS A 97 -1.05 -3.92 5.23
C HIS A 97 0.36 -4.43 5.61
N ASN A 98 1.06 -3.76 6.54
CA ASN A 98 2.33 -4.25 7.05
C ASN A 98 2.13 -5.43 8.00
N VAL A 99 1.05 -5.44 8.79
CA VAL A 99 0.68 -6.64 9.55
C VAL A 99 0.47 -7.84 8.62
N GLU A 100 -0.24 -7.67 7.50
CA GLU A 100 -0.41 -8.72 6.48
C GLU A 100 0.95 -9.16 5.87
N ASN A 101 1.87 -8.23 5.63
CA ASN A 101 3.21 -8.52 5.16
C ASN A 101 4.00 -9.35 6.18
N TYR A 102 3.90 -9.01 7.48
CA TYR A 102 4.51 -9.80 8.56
C TYR A 102 3.92 -11.20 8.67
N LEU A 103 2.60 -11.34 8.61
CA LEU A 103 1.94 -12.65 8.60
C LEU A 103 2.45 -13.53 7.44
N ALA A 104 2.55 -12.97 6.24
CA ALA A 104 3.09 -13.67 5.08
C ALA A 104 4.57 -14.06 5.26
N ALA A 105 5.39 -13.14 5.76
CA ALA A 105 6.81 -13.38 6.02
C ALA A 105 7.02 -14.45 7.11
N ILE A 106 6.26 -14.38 8.20
CA ILE A 106 6.28 -15.38 9.27
C ILE A 106 5.96 -16.77 8.70
N CYS A 107 4.88 -16.89 7.92
CA CYS A 107 4.56 -18.16 7.25
C CYS A 107 5.73 -18.65 6.37
N ALA A 108 6.35 -17.76 5.62
CA ALA A 108 7.42 -18.14 4.69
C ALA A 108 8.65 -18.68 5.40
N VAL A 109 9.00 -18.15 6.59
CA VAL A 109 10.21 -18.53 7.35
C VAL A 109 9.91 -19.45 8.53
N TRP A 110 8.66 -19.82 8.77
CA TRP A 110 8.26 -20.65 9.91
C TRP A 110 8.96 -22.01 9.91
N GLY A 111 9.50 -22.39 11.05
CA GLY A 111 10.32 -23.60 11.22
C GLY A 111 11.79 -23.44 10.80
N THR A 112 12.16 -22.31 10.16
CA THR A 112 13.55 -22.04 9.77
C THR A 112 14.17 -20.93 10.62
N VAL A 113 13.36 -19.94 11.01
CA VAL A 113 13.78 -18.79 11.83
C VAL A 113 13.10 -18.85 13.19
N GLY A 114 13.88 -18.64 14.25
CA GLY A 114 13.36 -18.64 15.63
C GLY A 114 12.45 -17.46 15.92
N VAL A 115 11.51 -17.65 16.86
CA VAL A 115 10.52 -16.63 17.25
C VAL A 115 11.18 -15.33 17.74
N GLU A 116 12.27 -15.45 18.51
CA GLU A 116 12.98 -14.25 19.03
C GLU A 116 13.62 -13.42 17.90
N GLU A 117 14.09 -14.08 16.86
CA GLU A 117 14.65 -13.38 15.68
C GLU A 117 13.53 -12.65 14.91
N ILE A 118 12.35 -13.28 14.77
CA ILE A 118 11.17 -12.66 14.16
C ILE A 118 10.77 -11.41 14.96
N ARG A 119 10.75 -11.50 16.30
CA ARG A 119 10.45 -10.36 17.20
C ARG A 119 11.47 -9.24 17.05
N ARG A 120 12.75 -9.58 17.02
CA ARG A 120 13.83 -8.61 16.85
C ARG A 120 13.65 -7.84 15.55
N VAL A 121 13.43 -8.54 14.44
CA VAL A 121 13.21 -7.91 13.13
C VAL A 121 11.95 -7.01 13.15
N ALA A 122 10.86 -7.43 13.81
CA ALA A 122 9.65 -6.63 13.88
C ALA A 122 9.86 -5.30 14.60
N ARG A 123 10.68 -5.28 15.67
CA ARG A 123 11.00 -4.10 16.46
C ARG A 123 12.03 -3.18 15.80
N GLU A 124 12.97 -3.73 15.05
CA GLU A 124 14.11 -2.99 14.49
C GLU A 124 13.86 -2.51 13.06
N PHE A 125 13.14 -3.29 12.25
CA PHE A 125 12.93 -2.98 10.85
C PHE A 125 12.12 -1.70 10.65
N SER A 126 12.79 -0.67 10.14
CA SER A 126 12.21 0.66 9.93
C SER A 126 11.49 0.84 8.59
N GLY A 127 11.37 -0.23 7.81
CA GLY A 127 10.75 -0.19 6.48
C GLY A 127 11.77 -0.16 5.35
N VAL A 128 11.24 -0.20 4.14
CA VAL A 128 12.04 -0.09 2.90
C VAL A 128 12.03 1.36 2.44
N ALA A 129 13.18 1.90 2.05
CA ALA A 129 13.28 3.20 1.42
C ALA A 129 12.23 3.36 0.31
N HIS A 130 11.66 4.56 0.18
CA HIS A 130 10.65 4.92 -0.82
C HIS A 130 9.27 4.27 -0.63
N ARG A 131 9.00 3.71 0.55
CA ARG A 131 7.69 3.22 0.94
C ARG A 131 7.23 4.00 2.16
N ASN A 132 6.38 4.99 1.94
CA ASN A 132 5.95 5.97 2.95
C ASN A 132 7.15 6.58 3.71
N GLU A 133 8.19 6.92 2.95
CA GLU A 133 9.46 7.44 3.45
C GLU A 133 9.28 8.88 3.92
N LEU A 134 9.57 9.17 5.19
CA LEU A 134 9.65 10.54 5.68
C LEU A 134 10.88 11.21 5.03
N VAL A 135 10.64 12.18 4.16
CA VAL A 135 11.68 12.92 3.45
C VAL A 135 12.23 14.04 4.33
N ARG A 136 11.33 14.80 4.95
CA ARG A 136 11.65 15.96 5.77
C ARG A 136 10.48 16.37 6.66
N GLU A 137 10.78 16.97 7.80
CA GLU A 137 9.87 17.81 8.55
C GLU A 137 10.33 19.26 8.45
N LEU A 138 9.45 20.14 7.99
CA LEU A 138 9.73 21.56 7.79
C LEU A 138 8.57 22.38 8.36
N HIS A 139 8.86 23.32 9.28
CA HIS A 139 7.88 24.18 9.94
C HIS A 139 6.69 23.42 10.54
N GLY A 140 6.94 22.22 11.09
CA GLY A 140 5.93 21.32 11.64
C GLY A 140 5.11 20.57 10.60
N VAL A 141 5.44 20.65 9.31
CA VAL A 141 4.83 19.87 8.22
C VAL A 141 5.71 18.69 7.87
N ARG A 142 5.14 17.49 7.88
CA ARG A 142 5.84 16.24 7.54
C ARG A 142 5.59 15.85 6.08
N TRP A 143 6.66 15.65 5.33
CA TRP A 143 6.65 15.32 3.91
C TRP A 143 7.02 13.86 3.69
N TYR A 144 6.12 13.09 3.06
CA TYR A 144 6.30 11.66 2.81
C TYR A 144 6.34 11.33 1.33
N ASN A 145 7.21 10.36 0.98
CA ASN A 145 7.33 9.83 -0.37
C ASN A 145 6.83 8.37 -0.42
N GLU A 146 5.64 8.17 -0.97
CA GLU A 146 5.09 6.84 -1.31
C GLU A 146 5.06 6.68 -2.83
N ARG A 147 6.22 6.82 -3.49
CA ARG A 147 6.36 6.73 -4.95
C ARG A 147 5.87 5.39 -5.53
N LYS A 148 5.79 4.32 -4.71
CA LYS A 148 5.29 3.00 -5.09
C LYS A 148 3.76 2.92 -5.07
N GLY A 149 3.05 3.95 -4.67
CA GLY A 149 1.60 4.08 -4.76
C GLY A 149 1.13 4.26 -6.20
N THR A 150 1.44 3.30 -7.11
CA THR A 150 1.21 3.40 -8.55
C THR A 150 -0.12 2.82 -9.01
N SER A 151 -1.06 2.62 -8.11
CA SER A 151 -2.44 2.21 -8.40
C SER A 151 -3.41 2.78 -7.38
N PRO A 152 -4.71 2.98 -7.73
CA PRO A 152 -5.74 3.50 -6.83
C PRO A 152 -5.86 2.71 -5.53
N THR A 153 -5.89 1.38 -5.61
CA THR A 153 -5.99 0.48 -4.44
C THR A 153 -4.78 0.64 -3.50
N ARG A 154 -3.60 0.86 -4.05
CA ARG A 154 -2.38 1.03 -3.26
C ARG A 154 -2.36 2.34 -2.50
N THR A 155 -2.77 3.44 -3.13
CA THR A 155 -2.92 4.74 -2.47
C THR A 155 -4.00 4.68 -1.41
N ALA A 156 -5.15 4.05 -1.69
CA ALA A 156 -6.24 3.90 -0.74
C ALA A 156 -5.81 3.10 0.52
N ARG A 157 -5.26 1.90 0.33
CA ARG A 157 -4.92 0.99 1.42
C ARG A 157 -3.53 1.23 2.03
N GLY A 158 -2.60 1.73 1.23
CA GLY A 158 -1.21 1.92 1.65
C GLY A 158 -0.91 3.32 2.18
N THR A 159 -1.64 4.34 1.73
CA THR A 159 -1.39 5.74 2.13
C THR A 159 -2.52 6.31 2.97
N LEU A 160 -3.74 6.32 2.43
CA LEU A 160 -4.86 6.98 3.11
C LEU A 160 -5.26 6.29 4.42
N SER A 161 -4.98 4.98 4.56
CA SER A 161 -5.25 4.24 5.79
C SER A 161 -4.22 4.43 6.91
N LEU A 162 -3.08 5.10 6.62
CA LEU A 162 -2.00 5.28 7.60
C LEU A 162 -2.25 6.42 8.56
N TYR A 163 -3.09 7.38 8.16
CA TYR A 163 -3.25 8.62 8.89
C TYR A 163 -4.67 8.77 9.41
N ASP A 164 -4.80 9.14 10.68
CA ASP A 164 -6.11 9.44 11.28
C ASP A 164 -6.61 10.83 10.86
N GLN A 165 -5.68 11.77 10.66
CA GLN A 165 -5.98 13.12 10.18
C GLN A 165 -6.09 13.20 8.65
N LYS A 166 -6.78 14.24 8.16
CA LYS A 166 -6.78 14.57 6.73
C LYS A 166 -5.41 15.11 6.29
N ILE A 167 -4.96 14.64 5.13
CA ILE A 167 -3.64 14.94 4.57
C ILE A 167 -3.70 15.83 3.33
N LEU A 168 -2.57 16.34 2.89
CA LEU A 168 -2.38 16.90 1.55
C LEU A 168 -1.80 15.79 0.66
N LEU A 169 -2.48 15.51 -0.44
CA LEU A 169 -2.15 14.41 -1.34
C LEU A 169 -1.73 14.94 -2.71
N ILE A 170 -0.54 14.56 -3.18
CA ILE A 170 -0.14 14.72 -4.58
C ILE A 170 -0.43 13.42 -5.31
N ALA A 171 -1.30 13.47 -6.34
CA ALA A 171 -1.73 12.30 -7.08
C ALA A 171 -1.81 12.56 -8.59
N GLY A 172 -1.81 11.46 -9.37
CA GLY A 172 -1.89 11.49 -10.82
C GLY A 172 -0.63 10.97 -11.51
N GLY A 173 -0.70 10.87 -12.83
CA GLY A 173 0.35 10.31 -13.68
C GLY A 173 -0.23 9.54 -14.85
N TYR A 174 0.53 8.57 -15.38
CA TYR A 174 0.17 7.75 -16.54
C TYR A 174 -1.03 6.83 -16.26
N ASP A 175 -1.91 6.72 -17.24
CA ASP A 175 -3.15 5.95 -17.17
C ASP A 175 -2.95 4.46 -17.54
N LYS A 176 -3.16 3.59 -16.57
CA LYS A 176 -3.20 2.12 -16.75
C LYS A 176 -4.63 1.59 -16.95
N HIS A 177 -5.56 2.45 -17.33
CA HIS A 177 -6.98 2.11 -17.50
C HIS A 177 -7.65 1.50 -16.27
N LEU A 178 -7.19 1.90 -15.07
CA LEU A 178 -7.76 1.46 -13.80
C LEU A 178 -8.95 2.34 -13.38
N SER A 179 -9.86 1.74 -12.62
CA SER A 179 -10.96 2.49 -11.99
C SER A 179 -10.46 3.27 -10.77
N TYR A 180 -10.85 4.53 -10.66
CA TYR A 180 -10.57 5.40 -9.51
C TYR A 180 -11.76 5.52 -8.56
N LYS A 181 -12.87 4.82 -8.80
CA LYS A 181 -14.12 4.95 -8.04
C LYS A 181 -13.92 4.78 -6.53
N ASP A 182 -13.32 3.68 -6.10
CA ASP A 182 -13.13 3.38 -4.67
C ASP A 182 -12.17 4.38 -4.00
N LEU A 183 -11.14 4.81 -4.73
CA LEU A 183 -10.24 5.86 -4.25
C LEU A 183 -10.97 7.20 -4.13
N GLY A 184 -11.82 7.52 -5.12
CA GLY A 184 -12.67 8.73 -5.13
C GLY A 184 -13.57 8.83 -3.91
N GLU A 185 -14.17 7.73 -3.45
CA GLU A 185 -15.01 7.69 -2.24
C GLU A 185 -14.20 7.93 -0.94
N LEU A 186 -12.92 7.58 -0.92
CA LEU A 186 -12.06 7.72 0.27
C LEU A 186 -11.39 9.10 0.36
N ILE A 187 -11.06 9.70 -0.77
CA ILE A 187 -10.33 10.98 -0.81
C ILE A 187 -11.06 12.09 -0.02
N PRO A 188 -12.37 12.35 -0.16
CA PRO A 188 -13.03 13.42 0.60
C PRO A 188 -13.00 13.20 2.12
N GLN A 189 -12.87 11.97 2.55
CA GLN A 189 -12.82 11.61 3.96
C GLN A 189 -11.42 11.78 4.58
N LYS A 190 -10.37 11.57 3.77
CA LYS A 190 -8.98 11.45 4.21
C LYS A 190 -8.05 12.56 3.70
N VAL A 191 -8.49 13.36 2.76
CA VAL A 191 -7.68 14.40 2.12
C VAL A 191 -8.33 15.76 2.31
N LYS A 192 -7.57 16.76 2.72
CA LYS A 192 -8.03 18.15 2.80
C LYS A 192 -7.65 18.95 1.56
N THR A 193 -6.50 18.67 0.97
CA THR A 193 -6.04 19.28 -0.28
C THR A 193 -5.52 18.18 -1.21
N LEU A 194 -6.09 18.12 -2.40
CA LEU A 194 -5.71 17.18 -3.46
C LEU A 194 -5.03 17.95 -4.59
N VAL A 195 -3.75 17.72 -4.79
CA VAL A 195 -2.99 18.30 -5.91
C VAL A 195 -2.88 17.24 -7.00
N LEU A 196 -3.46 17.51 -8.15
CA LEU A 196 -3.54 16.60 -9.28
C LEU A 196 -2.57 16.99 -10.38
N MET A 197 -1.89 15.99 -10.97
CA MET A 197 -0.97 16.17 -12.09
C MET A 197 -1.01 15.01 -13.07
N GLY A 198 -0.54 15.21 -14.28
CA GLY A 198 -0.43 14.18 -15.31
C GLY A 198 -1.74 13.70 -15.91
N ALA A 199 -1.67 12.67 -16.76
CA ALA A 199 -2.77 12.24 -17.63
C ALA A 199 -4.02 11.75 -16.90
N THR A 200 -3.88 11.22 -15.67
CA THR A 200 -5.01 10.71 -14.88
C THR A 200 -5.68 11.78 -14.00
N ALA A 201 -5.18 13.01 -13.96
CA ALA A 201 -5.74 14.09 -13.15
C ALA A 201 -7.27 14.27 -13.37
N PRO A 202 -7.80 14.36 -14.61
CA PRO A 202 -9.23 14.51 -14.83
C PRO A 202 -10.05 13.31 -14.32
N LYS A 203 -9.54 12.08 -14.48
CA LYS A 203 -10.23 10.86 -14.02
C LYS A 203 -10.31 10.77 -12.51
N ILE A 204 -9.23 11.18 -11.81
CA ILE A 204 -9.23 11.21 -10.35
C ILE A 204 -10.19 12.28 -9.85
N GLU A 205 -10.18 13.47 -10.45
CA GLU A 205 -11.10 14.56 -10.10
C GLU A 205 -12.56 14.15 -10.31
N GLU A 206 -12.88 13.57 -11.46
CA GLU A 206 -14.23 13.06 -11.74
C GLU A 206 -14.69 12.04 -10.70
N ALA A 207 -13.83 11.08 -10.35
CA ALA A 207 -14.12 10.08 -9.33
C ALA A 207 -14.35 10.71 -7.95
N VAL A 208 -13.58 11.74 -7.58
CA VAL A 208 -13.74 12.46 -6.31
C VAL A 208 -15.03 13.28 -6.29
N ARG A 209 -15.32 14.04 -7.36
CA ARG A 209 -16.53 14.89 -7.45
C ARG A 209 -17.82 14.06 -7.50
N SER A 210 -17.74 12.84 -8.08
CA SER A 210 -18.88 11.89 -8.17
C SER A 210 -19.07 11.08 -6.88
N ALA A 211 -18.16 11.19 -5.91
CA ALA A 211 -18.24 10.42 -4.67
C ALA A 211 -19.39 10.88 -3.79
N SER A 212 -20.07 9.93 -3.14
CA SER A 212 -21.19 10.20 -2.20
C SER A 212 -20.74 11.06 -1.01
N THR A 213 -19.47 10.97 -0.65
CA THR A 213 -18.83 11.69 0.46
C THR A 213 -18.30 13.07 0.10
N TYR A 214 -18.26 13.41 -1.20
CA TYR A 214 -17.77 14.71 -1.65
C TYR A 214 -18.68 15.87 -1.20
N ARG A 215 -18.07 16.95 -0.81
CA ARG A 215 -18.72 18.25 -0.57
C ARG A 215 -17.89 19.33 -1.26
N ASP A 216 -18.53 20.35 -1.78
CA ASP A 216 -17.84 21.40 -2.51
C ASP A 216 -16.76 22.06 -1.64
N GLY A 217 -15.54 22.17 -2.21
CA GLY A 217 -14.36 22.65 -1.49
C GLY A 217 -13.72 21.65 -0.49
N CYS A 218 -14.22 20.41 -0.39
CA CYS A 218 -13.64 19.40 0.52
C CYS A 218 -13.55 18.02 -0.13
N PRO A 219 -12.36 17.65 -0.64
CA PRO A 219 -11.07 18.36 -0.56
C PRO A 219 -11.03 19.61 -1.47
N VAL A 220 -10.13 20.53 -1.16
CA VAL A 220 -9.69 21.54 -2.12
C VAL A 220 -8.92 20.84 -3.22
N ILE A 221 -9.36 20.97 -4.48
CA ILE A 221 -8.70 20.34 -5.64
C ILE A 221 -7.90 21.42 -6.37
N LEU A 222 -6.61 21.14 -6.55
CA LEU A 222 -5.66 21.99 -7.26
C LEU A 222 -5.01 21.20 -8.38
N HIS A 223 -4.62 21.87 -9.46
CA HIS A 223 -3.92 21.26 -10.59
C HIS A 223 -2.51 21.80 -10.68
N ALA A 224 -1.56 20.93 -11.00
CA ALA A 224 -0.16 21.24 -11.20
C ALA A 224 0.32 20.70 -12.55
N ALA A 225 1.06 21.51 -13.29
CA ALA A 225 1.68 21.13 -14.55
C ALA A 225 2.99 20.33 -14.33
N SER A 226 3.63 20.51 -13.16
CA SER A 226 4.89 19.85 -12.82
C SER A 226 4.95 19.47 -11.34
N MET A 227 5.99 18.68 -10.96
CA MET A 227 6.23 18.30 -9.57
C MET A 227 6.64 19.52 -8.72
N GLU A 228 7.37 20.45 -9.30
CA GLU A 228 7.75 21.71 -8.68
C GLU A 228 6.50 22.48 -8.24
N GLU A 229 5.58 22.68 -9.17
CA GLU A 229 4.33 23.38 -8.90
C GLU A 229 3.48 22.60 -7.87
N ALA A 230 3.44 21.28 -7.95
CA ALA A 230 2.71 20.45 -6.99
C ALA A 230 3.26 20.60 -5.55
N VAL A 231 4.58 20.62 -5.40
CA VAL A 231 5.23 20.84 -4.10
C VAL A 231 4.98 22.27 -3.59
N GLU A 232 5.06 23.26 -4.46
CA GLU A 232 4.77 24.66 -4.11
C GLU A 232 3.34 24.87 -3.65
N LEU A 233 2.36 24.30 -4.36
CA LEU A 233 0.95 24.34 -3.99
C LEU A 233 0.70 23.69 -2.63
N CYS A 234 1.34 22.55 -2.38
CA CYS A 234 1.28 21.90 -1.07
C CYS A 234 1.93 22.75 0.03
N GLN A 235 3.09 23.36 -0.22
CA GLN A 235 3.76 24.24 0.75
C GLN A 235 2.88 25.44 1.13
N LYS A 236 2.22 26.07 0.15
CA LYS A 236 1.32 27.21 0.39
C LYS A 236 0.05 26.82 1.16
N ALA A 237 -0.45 25.58 0.97
CA ALA A 237 -1.68 25.10 1.59
C ALA A 237 -1.47 24.45 2.97
N ALA A 238 -0.24 23.99 3.26
CA ALA A 238 0.06 23.26 4.48
C ALA A 238 0.18 24.17 5.71
N GLN A 239 -0.22 23.63 6.86
CA GLN A 239 -0.12 24.28 8.17
C GLN A 239 0.69 23.38 9.12
N PRO A 240 1.29 23.93 10.19
CA PRO A 240 1.97 23.12 11.20
C PRO A 240 1.09 21.98 11.71
N GLY A 241 1.64 20.77 11.79
CA GLY A 241 0.93 19.53 12.11
C GLY A 241 0.46 18.75 10.90
N ASP A 242 0.48 19.32 9.70
CA ASP A 242 0.05 18.65 8.48
C ASP A 242 1.01 17.58 7.98
N ILE A 243 0.43 16.73 7.16
CA ILE A 243 1.14 15.69 6.40
C ILE A 243 0.93 15.97 4.91
N VAL A 244 2.02 16.11 4.17
CA VAL A 244 2.04 16.11 2.71
C VAL A 244 2.59 14.77 2.23
N THR A 245 1.92 14.14 1.29
CA THR A 245 2.42 12.88 0.72
C THR A 245 2.31 12.83 -0.79
N LEU A 246 3.39 12.39 -1.43
CA LEU A 246 3.36 11.94 -2.81
C LEU A 246 2.88 10.49 -2.82
N SER A 247 1.63 10.24 -3.22
CA SER A 247 1.10 8.90 -3.45
C SER A 247 0.25 8.91 -4.73
N PRO A 248 0.90 8.68 -5.88
CA PRO A 248 0.38 9.08 -7.18
C PRO A 248 -0.89 8.37 -7.64
N ALA A 249 -1.23 7.20 -7.10
CA ALA A 249 -2.33 6.34 -7.59
C ALA A 249 -2.21 5.91 -9.07
N SER A 250 -1.15 6.33 -9.74
CA SER A 250 -0.93 6.17 -11.18
C SER A 250 0.55 5.87 -11.47
N ALA A 251 0.86 5.29 -12.64
CA ALA A 251 2.24 5.10 -13.06
C ALA A 251 2.91 6.46 -13.36
N SER A 252 4.18 6.44 -13.75
CA SER A 252 4.99 7.66 -13.92
C SER A 252 5.32 7.98 -15.37
N PHE A 253 5.00 7.09 -16.29
CA PHE A 253 5.52 7.09 -17.68
C PHE A 253 5.08 8.25 -18.56
N ASP A 254 4.20 9.12 -18.10
CA ASP A 254 3.79 10.34 -18.79
C ASP A 254 4.75 11.52 -18.55
N LEU A 255 5.38 11.59 -17.37
CA LEU A 255 6.27 12.69 -16.98
C LEU A 255 7.68 12.22 -16.59
N TYR A 256 7.88 10.93 -16.34
CA TYR A 256 9.14 10.34 -15.86
C TYR A 256 9.40 8.98 -16.50
N ARG A 257 10.66 8.59 -16.63
CA ARG A 257 11.05 7.27 -17.16
C ARG A 257 10.61 6.11 -16.27
N ASN A 258 10.57 6.34 -14.97
CA ASN A 258 10.19 5.35 -13.96
C ASN A 258 9.71 6.04 -12.68
N PHE A 259 9.19 5.24 -11.75
CA PHE A 259 8.70 5.75 -10.47
C PHE A 259 9.82 6.17 -9.50
N GLU A 260 11.05 5.66 -9.71
CA GLU A 260 12.25 6.04 -8.97
C GLU A 260 12.56 7.52 -9.24
N GLU A 261 12.68 7.87 -10.52
CA GLU A 261 12.98 9.24 -10.95
C GLU A 261 11.95 10.25 -10.41
N ARG A 262 10.65 9.89 -10.48
CA ARG A 262 9.58 10.70 -9.90
C ARG A 262 9.75 10.91 -8.40
N GLY A 263 10.03 9.84 -7.66
CA GLY A 263 10.21 9.91 -6.22
C GLY A 263 11.46 10.68 -5.80
N ASP A 264 12.54 10.51 -6.53
CA ASP A 264 13.80 11.22 -6.25
C ASP A 264 13.69 12.71 -6.61
N HIS A 265 12.94 13.05 -7.64
CA HIS A 265 12.63 14.44 -7.98
C HIS A 265 11.83 15.12 -6.86
N PHE A 266 10.76 14.49 -6.40
CA PHE A 266 10.00 14.97 -5.25
C PHE A 266 10.88 15.17 -4.01
N LYS A 267 11.76 14.21 -3.69
CA LYS A 267 12.68 14.31 -2.55
C LYS A 267 13.59 15.51 -2.65
N ARG A 268 14.22 15.73 -3.81
CA ARG A 268 15.10 16.89 -4.03
C ARG A 268 14.35 18.20 -3.82
N LEU A 269 13.15 18.32 -4.37
CA LEU A 269 12.34 19.52 -4.22
C LEU A 269 11.97 19.79 -2.76
N VAL A 270 11.50 18.76 -2.04
CA VAL A 270 11.16 18.89 -0.61
C VAL A 270 12.39 19.22 0.24
N GLN A 271 13.55 18.67 -0.07
CA GLN A 271 14.80 18.97 0.63
C GLN A 271 15.28 20.40 0.40
N SER A 272 14.97 21.00 -0.75
CA SER A 272 15.34 22.37 -1.10
C SER A 272 14.37 23.46 -0.58
N LEU A 273 13.20 23.07 -0.03
CA LEU A 273 12.26 24.02 0.56
C LEU A 273 12.92 24.82 1.70
N SER A 274 12.59 26.08 1.80
CA SER A 274 13.08 27.00 2.86
C SER A 274 11.98 27.33 3.88
#